data_3b0bec7c22c00088bd227864bc4a6316
#
_entry.id   3b0bec7c22c00088bd227864bc4a6316
#
_cell.length_a   1.000
_cell.length_b   1.000
_cell.length_c   1.000
_cell.angle_alpha   90.00
_cell.angle_beta   90.00
_cell.angle_gamma   90.00
#
_symmetry.space_group_name_H-M   'P 1'
#
loop_
_entity.id
_entity.type
_entity.pdbx_description
1 polymer ?
#
loop_
_entity_poly.entity_id
_entity_poly.type
_entity_poly.pdbx_seq_one_letter_code
_entity_poly.pdbx_strand_id
1 'polypeptide(L)'
;MRWPLWRVAVAERSMEPALHPGDWLLVRRTIVPGRPPRLRAGQVVVARHPGRPGMLIVKRAARLDAGGWWLASDNPAAGAVDSRAFGAVPASLIEGRVLLRYWPLRRG
;
A
#
# COMPACT_ATOMS: atom_id res chain seq x y z
N MET A 1 12.54 10.91 16.17
CA MET A 1 12.49 9.48 15.77
C MET A 1 11.05 9.11 15.41
N ARG A 2 10.86 8.53 14.25
CA ARG A 2 9.54 8.04 13.86
C ARG A 2 9.32 6.64 14.38
N TRP A 3 8.10 6.37 14.84
CA TRP A 3 7.70 5.03 15.19
C TRP A 3 7.78 4.12 13.96
N PRO A 4 8.29 2.89 14.10
CA PRO A 4 8.34 1.94 12.97
C PRO A 4 6.96 1.44 12.55
N LEU A 5 5.96 1.60 13.41
CA LEU A 5 4.59 1.14 13.16
C LEU A 5 3.63 2.32 13.21
N TRP A 6 2.61 2.29 12.34
CA TRP A 6 1.51 3.25 12.42
C TRP A 6 0.23 2.63 11.89
N ARG A 7 -0.87 3.36 12.03
CA ARG A 7 -2.20 2.90 11.65
C ARG A 7 -2.67 3.62 10.41
N VAL A 8 -3.36 2.89 9.53
CA VAL A 8 -3.99 3.46 8.35
C VAL A 8 -5.41 2.91 8.24
N ALA A 9 -6.38 3.78 8.00
CA ALA A 9 -7.75 3.38 7.71
C ALA A 9 -7.93 3.25 6.20
N VAL A 10 -8.57 2.16 5.77
CA VAL A 10 -8.90 1.97 4.37
C VAL A 10 -10.13 2.81 4.03
N ALA A 11 -10.01 3.68 3.02
CA ALA A 11 -11.11 4.53 2.56
C ALA A 11 -11.74 4.04 1.27
N GLU A 12 -11.01 3.27 0.46
CA GLU A 12 -11.40 2.90 -0.90
C GLU A 12 -11.74 1.41 -1.01
N ARG A 13 -12.43 1.06 -2.10
CA ARG A 13 -12.85 -0.31 -2.37
C ARG A 13 -11.87 -1.08 -3.25
N SER A 14 -10.76 -0.48 -3.60
CA SER A 14 -9.80 -1.04 -4.57
C SER A 14 -9.15 -2.35 -4.11
N MET A 15 -9.14 -2.63 -2.82
CA MET A 15 -8.52 -3.83 -2.26
C MET A 15 -9.54 -4.87 -1.80
N GLU A 16 -10.82 -4.70 -2.18
CA GLU A 16 -11.82 -5.74 -1.92
C GLU A 16 -11.55 -6.97 -2.79
N PRO A 17 -11.81 -8.18 -2.30
CA PRO A 17 -12.40 -8.49 -0.99
C PRO A 17 -11.39 -8.62 0.16
N ALA A 18 -10.09 -8.47 -0.10
CA ALA A 18 -9.08 -8.64 0.94
C ALA A 18 -9.22 -7.58 2.04
N LEU A 19 -9.44 -6.33 1.64
CA LEU A 19 -9.63 -5.21 2.56
C LEU A 19 -10.85 -4.42 2.13
N HIS A 20 -11.58 -3.87 3.11
CA HIS A 20 -12.79 -3.10 2.85
C HIS A 20 -12.68 -1.70 3.44
N PRO A 21 -13.44 -0.72 2.91
CA PRO A 21 -13.51 0.60 3.55
C PRO A 21 -13.91 0.47 5.02
N GLY A 22 -13.25 1.23 5.88
CA GLY A 22 -13.44 1.15 7.32
C GLY A 22 -12.50 0.18 8.03
N ASP A 23 -11.76 -0.64 7.30
CA ASP A 23 -10.74 -1.50 7.90
C ASP A 23 -9.58 -0.66 8.41
N TRP A 24 -9.06 -1.02 9.57
CA TRP A 24 -7.85 -0.42 10.13
C TRP A 24 -6.68 -1.38 10.00
N LEU A 25 -5.57 -0.85 9.51
CA LEU A 25 -4.37 -1.62 9.21
C LEU A 25 -3.23 -1.20 10.11
N LEU A 26 -2.49 -2.18 10.59
CA LEU A 26 -1.20 -1.95 11.21
C LEU A 26 -0.14 -2.00 10.12
N VAL A 27 0.65 -0.95 10.02
CA VAL A 27 1.62 -0.74 8.93
C VAL A 27 3.00 -0.57 9.52
N ARG A 28 3.97 -1.27 8.93
CA ARG A 28 5.39 -1.10 9.25
C ARG A 28 6.04 -0.17 8.25
N ARG A 29 6.75 0.85 8.72
CA ARG A 29 7.47 1.77 7.83
C ARG A 29 8.55 1.03 7.06
N THR A 30 8.63 1.30 5.76
CA THR A 30 9.64 0.73 4.88
C THR A 30 10.76 1.71 4.56
N ILE A 31 10.52 3.01 4.76
CA ILE A 31 11.55 4.03 4.55
C ILE A 31 12.40 4.14 5.81
N VAL A 32 13.62 3.63 5.70
CA VAL A 32 14.63 3.72 6.74
C VAL A 32 15.86 4.34 6.10
N PRO A 33 16.39 5.47 6.62
CA PRO A 33 17.56 6.09 6.05
C PRO A 33 18.73 5.11 5.91
N GLY A 34 19.35 5.09 4.74
CA GLY A 34 20.49 4.23 4.46
C GLY A 34 20.16 2.76 4.18
N ARG A 35 18.87 2.42 4.10
CA ARG A 35 18.45 1.04 3.80
C ARG A 35 17.41 1.00 2.70
N PRO A 36 17.55 0.11 1.71
CA PRO A 36 16.48 -0.12 0.75
C PRO A 36 15.31 -0.80 1.45
N PRO A 37 14.05 -0.50 1.04
CA PRO A 37 12.89 -1.19 1.59
C PRO A 37 12.91 -2.68 1.25
N ARG A 38 12.54 -3.50 2.22
CA ARG A 38 12.42 -4.94 2.03
C ARG A 38 10.98 -5.29 1.70
N LEU A 39 10.68 -5.32 0.43
CA LEU A 39 9.35 -5.66 -0.07
C LEU A 39 9.40 -6.92 -0.91
N ARG A 40 8.31 -7.68 -0.87
CA ARG A 40 8.15 -8.88 -1.70
C ARG A 40 6.89 -8.74 -2.53
N ALA A 41 6.91 -9.33 -3.70
CA ALA A 41 5.71 -9.43 -4.53
C ALA A 41 4.59 -10.11 -3.74
N GLY A 42 3.39 -9.55 -3.85
CA GLY A 42 2.21 -10.02 -3.14
C GLY A 42 1.91 -9.32 -1.84
N GLN A 43 2.83 -8.52 -1.31
CA GLN A 43 2.58 -7.76 -0.08
C GLN A 43 1.70 -6.55 -0.37
N VAL A 44 0.84 -6.22 0.59
CA VAL A 44 0.04 -4.99 0.54
C VAL A 44 0.87 -3.86 1.14
N VAL A 45 0.90 -2.74 0.44
CA VAL A 45 1.71 -1.59 0.82
C VAL A 45 0.87 -0.32 0.90
N VAL A 46 1.37 0.65 1.65
CA VAL A 46 0.87 2.03 1.70
C VAL A 46 1.89 2.89 0.97
N ALA A 47 1.45 3.61 -0.04
CA ALA A 47 2.34 4.43 -0.87
C ALA A 47 1.76 5.82 -1.06
N ARG A 48 2.62 6.78 -1.39
CA ARG A 48 2.18 8.10 -1.86
C ARG A 48 1.85 8.01 -3.32
N HIS A 49 0.74 8.61 -3.71
CA HIS A 49 0.36 8.70 -5.12
C HIS A 49 1.42 9.52 -5.88
N PRO A 50 2.00 9.01 -6.97
CA PRO A 50 3.09 9.72 -7.66
C PRO A 50 2.69 11.11 -8.18
N GLY A 51 1.45 11.28 -8.62
CA GLY A 51 0.95 12.55 -9.11
C GLY A 51 0.33 13.43 -8.03
N ARG A 52 0.11 12.90 -6.84
CA ARG A 52 -0.52 13.60 -5.71
C ARG A 52 0.14 13.16 -4.40
N PRO A 53 1.36 13.64 -4.10
CA PRO A 53 2.15 13.10 -2.97
C PRO A 53 1.49 13.22 -1.61
N GLY A 54 0.51 14.10 -1.44
CA GLY A 54 -0.29 14.18 -0.21
C GLY A 54 -1.34 13.08 -0.07
N MET A 55 -1.59 12.29 -1.11
CA MET A 55 -2.58 11.22 -1.10
C MET A 55 -1.91 9.88 -0.86
N LEU A 56 -2.35 9.18 0.19
CA LEU A 56 -1.90 7.81 0.44
C LEU A 56 -2.84 6.82 -0.24
N ILE A 57 -2.25 5.80 -0.83
CA ILE A 57 -2.99 4.70 -1.46
C ILE A 57 -2.56 3.37 -0.84
N VAL A 58 -3.49 2.43 -0.76
CA VAL A 58 -3.24 1.07 -0.27
C VAL A 58 -3.41 0.13 -1.44
N LYS A 59 -2.33 -0.55 -1.83
CA LYS A 59 -2.29 -1.39 -3.02
C LYS A 59 -1.45 -2.63 -2.77
N ARG A 60 -1.53 -3.59 -3.69
CA ARG A 60 -0.68 -4.78 -3.65
C ARG A 60 0.56 -4.57 -4.51
N ALA A 61 1.74 -4.80 -3.93
CA ALA A 61 2.98 -4.77 -4.68
C ALA A 61 3.05 -6.04 -5.54
N ALA A 62 2.85 -5.86 -6.85
CA ALA A 62 2.73 -7.01 -7.76
C ALA A 62 4.09 -7.50 -8.26
N ARG A 63 4.95 -6.59 -8.66
CA ARG A 63 6.29 -6.93 -9.18
C ARG A 63 7.21 -5.73 -9.09
N LEU A 64 8.52 -6.01 -9.06
CA LEU A 64 9.56 -5.00 -9.12
C LEU A 64 10.03 -4.84 -10.56
N ASP A 65 9.95 -3.64 -11.07
CA ASP A 65 10.42 -3.22 -12.38
C ASP A 65 11.60 -2.28 -12.27
N ALA A 66 12.20 -1.89 -13.40
CA ALA A 66 13.28 -0.92 -13.43
C ALA A 66 12.89 0.45 -12.84
N GLY A 67 11.60 0.84 -12.98
CA GLY A 67 11.11 2.12 -12.46
C GLY A 67 10.57 2.06 -11.04
N GLY A 68 10.58 0.90 -10.40
CA GLY A 68 10.07 0.69 -9.07
C GLY A 68 9.04 -0.43 -8.98
N TRP A 69 8.13 -0.33 -8.03
CA TRP A 69 7.11 -1.34 -7.80
C TRP A 69 5.84 -1.08 -8.61
N TRP A 70 5.38 -2.11 -9.31
CA TRP A 70 4.06 -2.08 -9.93
C TRP A 70 3.01 -2.36 -8.86
N LEU A 71 2.14 -1.39 -8.62
CA LEU A 71 1.10 -1.46 -7.60
C LEU A 71 -0.24 -1.78 -8.24
N ALA A 72 -0.89 -2.81 -7.76
CA ALA A 72 -2.14 -3.30 -8.32
C ALA A 72 -3.28 -3.25 -7.31
N SER A 73 -4.47 -2.91 -7.80
CA SER A 73 -5.71 -3.04 -7.04
C SER A 73 -6.18 -4.49 -7.07
N ASP A 74 -6.62 -5.04 -5.94
CA ASP A 74 -7.23 -6.36 -5.91
C ASP A 74 -8.60 -6.35 -6.59
N ASN A 75 -9.26 -5.19 -6.59
CA ASN A 75 -10.55 -4.97 -7.23
C ASN A 75 -10.40 -3.96 -8.37
N PRO A 76 -10.05 -4.41 -9.59
CA PRO A 76 -9.84 -3.49 -10.71
C PRO A 76 -11.11 -2.73 -11.10
N ALA A 77 -12.29 -3.26 -10.80
CA ALA A 77 -13.56 -2.60 -11.11
C ALA A 77 -13.80 -1.35 -10.26
N ALA A 78 -13.10 -1.17 -9.16
CA ALA A 78 -13.24 0.00 -8.28
C ALA A 78 -12.52 1.24 -8.81
N GLY A 79 -11.91 1.16 -9.98
CA GLY A 79 -11.20 2.29 -10.61
C GLY A 79 -9.73 1.97 -10.86
N ALA A 80 -9.04 2.91 -11.50
CA ALA A 80 -7.67 2.72 -11.99
C ALA A 80 -6.65 3.59 -11.24
N VAL A 81 -6.84 3.83 -9.94
CA VAL A 81 -5.87 4.57 -9.12
C VAL A 81 -4.78 3.61 -8.66
N ASP A 82 -4.07 3.07 -9.62
CA ASP A 82 -2.95 2.15 -9.41
C ASP A 82 -1.97 2.29 -10.57
N SER A 83 -1.01 1.37 -10.69
CA SER A 83 0.04 1.47 -11.71
C SER A 83 -0.49 1.40 -13.14
N ARG A 84 -1.72 0.93 -13.38
CA ARG A 84 -2.33 1.03 -14.71
C ARG A 84 -2.47 2.50 -15.16
N ALA A 85 -2.65 3.41 -14.19
CA ALA A 85 -2.80 4.84 -14.46
C ALA A 85 -1.47 5.58 -14.41
N PHE A 86 -0.56 5.25 -13.50
CA PHE A 86 0.65 6.05 -13.26
C PHE A 86 1.96 5.28 -13.37
N GLY A 87 1.93 4.00 -13.74
CA GLY A 87 3.14 3.22 -13.92
C GLY A 87 3.78 2.75 -12.62
N ALA A 88 5.00 2.26 -12.69
CA ALA A 88 5.74 1.79 -11.54
C ALA A 88 6.04 2.92 -10.56
N VAL A 89 6.03 2.59 -9.27
CA VAL A 89 6.19 3.57 -8.19
C VAL A 89 7.58 3.39 -7.56
N PRO A 90 8.39 4.47 -7.52
CA PRO A 90 9.69 4.38 -6.88
C PRO A 90 9.56 3.96 -5.42
N ALA A 91 10.54 3.19 -4.95
CA ALA A 91 10.56 2.73 -3.56
C ALA A 91 10.48 3.87 -2.55
N SER A 92 11.01 5.05 -2.90
CA SER A 92 10.97 6.24 -2.04
C SER A 92 9.55 6.72 -1.74
N LEU A 93 8.56 6.35 -2.56
CA LEU A 93 7.15 6.71 -2.34
C LEU A 93 6.38 5.63 -1.57
N ILE A 94 6.97 4.46 -1.33
CA ILE A 94 6.33 3.41 -0.55
C ILE A 94 6.64 3.65 0.91
N GLU A 95 5.61 4.07 1.65
CA GLU A 95 5.75 4.48 3.05
C GLU A 95 5.79 3.30 4.01
N GLY A 96 5.11 2.21 3.68
CA GLY A 96 5.07 1.07 4.56
C GLY A 96 4.42 -0.16 3.94
N ARG A 97 4.60 -1.30 4.61
CA ARG A 97 3.90 -2.54 4.26
C ARG A 97 2.87 -2.87 5.33
N VAL A 98 1.74 -3.38 4.90
CA VAL A 98 0.66 -3.77 5.80
C VAL A 98 1.06 -5.09 6.48
N LEU A 99 1.04 -5.09 7.81
CA LEU A 99 1.30 -6.29 8.60
C LEU A 99 0.03 -7.09 8.80
N LEU A 100 -1.06 -6.40 9.20
CA LEU A 100 -2.35 -7.04 9.42
C LEU A 100 -3.47 -6.00 9.47
N ARG A 101 -4.68 -6.46 9.21
CA ARG A 101 -5.90 -5.75 9.53
C ARG A 101 -6.28 -6.13 10.96
N TYR A 102 -6.43 -5.16 11.83
CA TYR A 102 -6.73 -5.44 13.23
C TYR A 102 -8.14 -4.99 13.66
N TRP A 103 -8.79 -4.17 12.85
CA TRP A 103 -10.14 -3.69 13.13
C TRP A 103 -10.91 -3.49 11.82
N PRO A 104 -12.19 -3.75 11.74
CA PRO A 104 -13.01 -4.39 12.79
C PRO A 104 -12.68 -5.87 12.92
N LEU A 105 -13.06 -6.44 14.08
CA LEU A 105 -12.97 -7.87 14.29
C LEU A 105 -14.06 -8.55 13.46
N ARG A 106 -13.66 -9.53 12.68
CA ARG A 106 -14.58 -10.26 11.82
C ARG A 106 -14.76 -11.67 12.32
N ARG A 107 -16.01 -12.13 12.27
CA ARG A 107 -16.34 -13.51 12.60
C ARG A 107 -16.10 -14.40 11.39
N GLY A 108 -15.53 -15.52 11.66
CA GLY A 108 -15.37 -16.60 10.69
C GLY A 108 -14.25 -16.43 9.75
#